data_b614f8d2bbd374d4ae804fa3a9e307a4
#
_entry.id   b614f8d2bbd374d4ae804fa3a9e307a4
#
_cell.length_a   1.000
_cell.length_b   1.000
_cell.length_c   1.000
_cell.angle_alpha   90.00
_cell.angle_beta   90.00
_cell.angle_gamma   90.00
#
_symmetry.space_group_name_H-M   'P 1'
#
loop_
_entity.id
_entity.type
_entity.pdbx_description
1 polymer ?
#
loop_
_entity_poly.entity_id
_entity_poly.type
_entity_poly.pdbx_seq_one_letter_code
_entity_poly.pdbx_strand_id
1 'polypeptide(L)'
;MTNESRREPSLLDATCEDFVYDLAEISPTLATQIGIDGHDGELQDFSPEYWDRLADRMRDLVADVDALNDTTDASDDEDDFDDVDNLTAAILRDRMGAELEFHHRGELLSRLNNIDSPVQTIRDSFSLMPKVTEEDFDNIASRMSRIPDALAGYRESLSEAAASGDVASHRQIDAVINQCELLGDTESQLDHLGL
;
A
#
# COMPACT_ATOMS: atom_id res chain seq x y z
N MET A 1 -15.69 -28.18 -24.80
CA MET A 1 -15.14 -27.00 -24.15
C MET A 1 -16.25 -25.98 -24.10
N THR A 2 -16.96 -25.92 -23.00
CA THR A 2 -18.04 -24.96 -22.75
C THR A 2 -17.41 -23.58 -22.69
N ASN A 3 -17.84 -22.70 -23.57
CA ASN A 3 -17.56 -21.28 -23.51
C ASN A 3 -18.35 -20.75 -22.31
N GLU A 4 -17.74 -20.73 -21.12
CA GLU A 4 -18.29 -20.00 -19.98
C GLU A 4 -18.30 -18.52 -20.41
N SER A 5 -19.49 -17.97 -20.60
CA SER A 5 -19.64 -16.54 -20.88
C SER A 5 -19.02 -15.82 -19.68
N ARG A 6 -17.97 -15.04 -19.95
CA ARG A 6 -17.33 -14.19 -18.94
C ARG A 6 -18.42 -13.26 -18.40
N ARG A 7 -18.56 -13.18 -17.07
CA ARG A 7 -19.44 -12.24 -16.40
C ARG A 7 -19.16 -10.81 -16.88
N GLU A 8 -20.19 -10.04 -17.18
CA GLU A 8 -20.05 -8.59 -17.44
C GLU A 8 -19.61 -7.91 -16.13
N PRO A 9 -18.67 -6.93 -16.21
CA PRO A 9 -18.25 -6.19 -15.02
C PRO A 9 -19.43 -5.41 -14.40
N SER A 10 -19.58 -5.50 -13.08
CA SER A 10 -20.58 -4.77 -12.33
C SER A 10 -20.09 -3.36 -11.93
N LEU A 11 -20.97 -2.55 -11.35
CA LEU A 11 -20.58 -1.28 -10.73
C LEU A 11 -19.60 -1.50 -9.57
N LEU A 12 -19.74 -2.60 -8.82
CA LEU A 12 -18.80 -2.96 -7.78
C LEU A 12 -17.40 -3.29 -8.32
N ASP A 13 -17.33 -4.00 -9.46
CA ASP A 13 -16.04 -4.25 -10.12
C ASP A 13 -15.35 -2.94 -10.50
N ALA A 14 -16.08 -1.97 -11.07
CA ALA A 14 -15.55 -0.65 -11.41
C ALA A 14 -15.07 0.12 -10.17
N THR A 15 -15.87 0.13 -9.09
CA THR A 15 -15.50 0.76 -7.81
C THR A 15 -14.22 0.14 -7.24
N CYS A 16 -14.06 -1.19 -7.32
CA CYS A 16 -12.85 -1.88 -6.89
C CYS A 16 -11.65 -1.52 -7.75
N GLU A 17 -11.83 -1.38 -9.07
CA GLU A 17 -10.77 -0.98 -10.00
C GLU A 17 -10.30 0.45 -9.69
N ASP A 18 -11.21 1.40 -9.54
CA ASP A 18 -10.91 2.78 -9.16
C ASP A 18 -10.13 2.83 -7.83
N PHE A 19 -10.56 2.05 -6.84
CA PHE A 19 -9.85 1.95 -5.56
C PHE A 19 -8.39 1.49 -5.72
N VAL A 20 -8.12 0.53 -6.60
CA VAL A 20 -6.75 0.05 -6.85
C VAL A 20 -5.88 1.15 -7.44
N TYR A 21 -6.41 1.98 -8.36
CA TYR A 21 -5.68 3.12 -8.90
C TYR A 21 -5.44 4.22 -7.86
N ASP A 22 -6.44 4.53 -7.03
CA ASP A 22 -6.26 5.47 -5.92
C ASP A 22 -5.20 5.00 -4.91
N LEU A 23 -5.18 3.69 -4.61
CA LEU A 23 -4.10 3.11 -3.79
C LEU A 23 -2.73 3.24 -4.44
N ALA A 24 -2.63 3.10 -5.76
CA ALA A 24 -1.39 3.26 -6.50
C ALA A 24 -0.84 4.70 -6.38
N GLU A 25 -1.72 5.70 -6.43
CA GLU A 25 -1.35 7.11 -6.20
C GLU A 25 -0.89 7.37 -4.76
N ILE A 26 -1.57 6.79 -3.76
CA ILE A 26 -1.22 6.95 -2.35
C ILE A 26 0.06 6.19 -2.00
N SER A 27 0.25 5.01 -2.61
CA SER A 27 1.33 4.06 -2.31
C SER A 27 2.10 3.67 -3.57
N PRO A 28 3.01 4.51 -4.07
CA PRO A 28 3.77 4.25 -5.30
C PRO A 28 4.54 2.92 -5.30
N THR A 29 5.01 2.45 -4.14
CA THR A 29 5.67 1.13 -4.07
C THR A 29 4.69 -0.03 -4.29
N LEU A 30 3.42 0.13 -3.90
CA LEU A 30 2.36 -0.83 -4.22
C LEU A 30 2.08 -0.82 -5.73
N ALA A 31 2.00 0.37 -6.37
CA ALA A 31 1.84 0.49 -7.81
C ALA A 31 2.88 -0.33 -8.58
N THR A 32 4.17 -0.15 -8.23
CA THR A 32 5.28 -0.95 -8.81
C THR A 32 5.09 -2.45 -8.54
N GLN A 33 4.65 -2.83 -7.33
CA GLN A 33 4.48 -4.24 -6.95
C GLN A 33 3.37 -4.94 -7.75
N ILE A 34 2.28 -4.23 -8.04
CA ILE A 34 1.12 -4.80 -8.78
C ILE A 34 1.16 -4.49 -10.27
N GLY A 35 2.17 -3.76 -10.76
CA GLY A 35 2.41 -3.48 -12.17
C GLY A 35 1.53 -2.37 -12.73
N ILE A 36 1.19 -1.36 -11.94
CA ILE A 36 0.56 -0.12 -12.43
C ILE A 36 1.66 0.87 -12.80
N ASP A 37 1.69 1.24 -14.07
CA ASP A 37 2.69 2.15 -14.63
C ASP A 37 2.51 3.60 -14.13
N GLY A 38 3.60 4.38 -14.22
CA GLY A 38 3.57 5.83 -13.98
C GLY A 38 4.04 6.25 -12.58
N HIS A 39 4.24 5.33 -11.64
CA HIS A 39 4.62 5.61 -10.26
C HIS A 39 6.05 5.20 -9.90
N ASP A 40 6.83 4.68 -10.84
CA ASP A 40 8.15 4.11 -10.56
C ASP A 40 9.17 5.14 -10.04
N GLY A 41 9.04 6.41 -10.40
CA GLY A 41 9.88 7.49 -9.88
C GLY A 41 9.46 8.03 -8.52
N GLU A 42 8.38 7.54 -7.93
CA GLU A 42 7.76 8.06 -6.72
C GLU A 42 8.01 7.15 -5.51
N LEU A 43 7.85 7.71 -4.30
CA LEU A 43 7.95 6.99 -3.03
C LEU A 43 7.04 7.67 -2.02
N GLN A 44 6.24 6.91 -1.29
CA GLN A 44 5.44 7.43 -0.19
C GLN A 44 6.32 7.80 1.01
N ASP A 45 5.87 8.75 1.80
CA ASP A 45 6.64 9.32 2.90
C ASP A 45 6.52 8.57 4.23
N PHE A 46 5.60 7.61 4.35
CA PHE A 46 5.31 6.83 5.58
C PHE A 46 5.03 7.69 6.82
N SER A 47 4.62 8.95 6.62
CA SER A 47 4.22 9.87 7.69
C SER A 47 2.89 9.46 8.33
N PRO A 48 2.51 10.02 9.50
CA PRO A 48 1.16 9.84 10.03
C PRO A 48 0.08 10.20 9.01
N GLU A 49 0.25 11.28 8.27
CA GLU A 49 -0.67 11.73 7.22
C GLU A 49 -0.79 10.74 6.06
N TYR A 50 0.28 10.02 5.72
CA TYR A 50 0.21 8.95 4.73
C TYR A 50 -0.74 7.83 5.20
N TRP A 51 -0.61 7.38 6.44
CA TRP A 51 -1.48 6.35 7.00
C TRP A 51 -2.93 6.81 7.13
N ASP A 52 -3.14 8.09 7.46
CA ASP A 52 -4.48 8.70 7.50
C ASP A 52 -5.13 8.72 6.11
N ARG A 53 -4.42 9.17 5.06
CA ARG A 53 -4.92 9.16 3.69
C ARG A 53 -5.31 7.75 3.23
N LEU A 54 -4.48 6.75 3.57
CA LEU A 54 -4.76 5.35 3.24
C LEU A 54 -6.03 4.86 3.95
N ALA A 55 -6.17 5.16 5.24
CA ALA A 55 -7.34 4.80 6.03
C ALA A 55 -8.61 5.53 5.54
N ASP A 56 -8.51 6.80 5.18
CA ASP A 56 -9.64 7.57 4.63
C ASP A 56 -10.12 6.95 3.33
N ARG A 57 -9.22 6.59 2.41
CA ARG A 57 -9.61 5.94 1.15
C ARG A 57 -10.26 4.56 1.37
N MET A 58 -9.80 3.80 2.38
CA MET A 58 -10.44 2.54 2.77
C MET A 58 -11.86 2.76 3.33
N ARG A 59 -12.07 3.82 4.11
CA ARG A 59 -13.42 4.20 4.61
C ARG A 59 -14.35 4.58 3.48
N ASP A 60 -13.83 5.36 2.52
CA ASP A 60 -14.59 5.77 1.34
C ASP A 60 -15.02 4.54 0.52
N LEU A 61 -14.11 3.58 0.28
CA LEU A 61 -14.46 2.33 -0.39
C LEU A 61 -15.60 1.58 0.32
N VAL A 62 -15.52 1.44 1.63
CA VAL A 62 -16.57 0.74 2.39
C VAL A 62 -17.90 1.49 2.26
N ALA A 63 -17.88 2.82 2.33
CA ALA A 63 -19.08 3.64 2.16
C ALA A 63 -19.67 3.54 0.74
N ASP A 64 -18.81 3.51 -0.31
CA ASP A 64 -19.23 3.32 -1.69
C ASP A 64 -19.89 1.95 -1.89
N VAL A 65 -19.30 0.88 -1.35
CA VAL A 65 -19.85 -0.48 -1.39
C VAL A 65 -21.17 -0.58 -0.66
N ASP A 66 -21.33 0.09 0.48
CA ASP A 66 -22.59 0.13 1.22
C ASP A 66 -23.68 0.89 0.46
N ALA A 67 -23.33 2.03 -0.15
CA ALA A 67 -24.26 2.81 -0.95
C ALA A 67 -24.74 2.06 -2.21
N LEU A 68 -23.85 1.31 -2.88
CA LEU A 68 -24.21 0.46 -4.01
C LEU A 68 -25.19 -0.64 -3.56
N ASN A 69 -24.92 -1.31 -2.46
CA ASN A 69 -25.76 -2.38 -1.94
C ASN A 69 -27.17 -1.86 -1.55
N ASP A 70 -27.26 -0.68 -0.92
CA ASP A 70 -28.54 -0.07 -0.52
C ASP A 70 -29.39 0.35 -1.73
N THR A 71 -28.77 0.74 -2.85
CA THR A 71 -29.48 1.13 -4.07
C THR A 71 -30.02 -0.08 -4.82
N THR A 72 -29.32 -1.21 -4.81
CA THR A 72 -29.76 -2.46 -5.44
C THR A 72 -30.95 -3.09 -4.71
N ASP A 73 -30.98 -3.07 -3.39
CA ASP A 73 -32.11 -3.57 -2.58
C ASP A 73 -33.42 -2.79 -2.81
N ALA A 74 -33.35 -1.56 -3.36
CA ALA A 74 -34.49 -0.67 -3.57
C ALA A 74 -35.07 -0.71 -5.00
N SER A 75 -34.40 -1.38 -5.94
CA SER A 75 -34.80 -1.45 -7.36
C SER A 75 -35.15 -2.89 -7.76
N ASP A 76 -36.27 -3.05 -8.50
CA ASP A 76 -36.65 -4.33 -9.15
C ASP A 76 -35.85 -4.55 -10.47
N ASP A 77 -34.72 -3.88 -10.67
CA ASP A 77 -33.97 -3.84 -11.93
C ASP A 77 -32.77 -4.80 -11.94
N GLU A 78 -32.30 -5.15 -13.17
CA GLU A 78 -31.21 -6.10 -13.47
C GLU A 78 -29.81 -5.71 -12.92
N ASP A 79 -29.71 -4.62 -12.11
CA ASP A 79 -28.46 -4.13 -11.51
C ASP A 79 -28.21 -4.66 -10.08
N ASP A 80 -28.96 -5.66 -9.64
CA ASP A 80 -28.75 -6.30 -8.32
C ASP A 80 -27.39 -7.00 -8.25
N PHE A 81 -26.76 -6.92 -7.06
CA PHE A 81 -25.53 -7.66 -6.79
C PHE A 81 -25.74 -9.16 -7.03
N ASP A 82 -24.91 -9.73 -7.90
CA ASP A 82 -24.87 -11.16 -8.07
C ASP A 82 -24.14 -11.86 -6.90
N ASP A 83 -24.02 -13.19 -6.94
CA ASP A 83 -23.34 -13.95 -5.88
C ASP A 83 -21.86 -13.57 -5.73
N VAL A 84 -21.21 -13.15 -6.82
CA VAL A 84 -19.81 -12.69 -6.82
C VAL A 84 -19.69 -11.32 -6.19
N ASP A 85 -20.59 -10.39 -6.51
CA ASP A 85 -20.64 -9.05 -5.91
C ASP A 85 -20.91 -9.13 -4.41
N ASN A 86 -21.87 -9.96 -4.00
CA ASN A 86 -22.16 -10.17 -2.58
C ASN A 86 -20.97 -10.71 -1.81
N LEU A 87 -20.25 -11.69 -2.39
CA LEU A 87 -19.04 -12.23 -1.78
C LEU A 87 -17.91 -11.19 -1.74
N THR A 88 -17.71 -10.44 -2.82
CA THR A 88 -16.70 -9.38 -2.93
C THR A 88 -16.96 -8.30 -1.89
N ALA A 89 -18.19 -7.81 -1.78
CA ALA A 89 -18.58 -6.81 -0.79
C ALA A 89 -18.34 -7.29 0.65
N ALA A 90 -18.67 -8.55 0.93
CA ALA A 90 -18.42 -9.12 2.25
C ALA A 90 -16.91 -9.22 2.58
N ILE A 91 -16.09 -9.65 1.62
CA ILE A 91 -14.62 -9.71 1.78
C ILE A 91 -14.03 -8.31 1.96
N LEU A 92 -14.47 -7.33 1.16
CA LEU A 92 -14.00 -5.95 1.28
C LEU A 92 -14.30 -5.37 2.66
N ARG A 93 -15.52 -5.52 3.15
CA ARG A 93 -15.89 -5.05 4.50
C ARG A 93 -15.04 -5.70 5.60
N ASP A 94 -14.81 -7.00 5.51
CA ASP A 94 -13.98 -7.73 6.48
C ASP A 94 -12.52 -7.25 6.44
N ARG A 95 -11.92 -7.19 5.25
CA ARG A 95 -10.51 -6.81 5.08
C ARG A 95 -10.25 -5.35 5.41
N MET A 96 -11.07 -4.44 4.86
CA MET A 96 -10.92 -3.01 5.16
C MET A 96 -11.22 -2.73 6.63
N GLY A 97 -12.22 -3.42 7.22
CA GLY A 97 -12.50 -3.31 8.65
C GLY A 97 -11.32 -3.69 9.53
N ALA A 98 -10.57 -4.75 9.18
CA ALA A 98 -9.37 -5.15 9.90
C ALA A 98 -8.24 -4.11 9.77
N GLU A 99 -7.97 -3.60 8.56
CA GLU A 99 -6.95 -2.57 8.35
C GLU A 99 -7.30 -1.24 9.05
N LEU A 100 -8.56 -0.85 9.03
CA LEU A 100 -9.05 0.33 9.75
C LEU A 100 -8.94 0.18 11.27
N GLU A 101 -9.11 -1.03 11.80
CA GLU A 101 -8.89 -1.31 13.22
C GLU A 101 -7.40 -1.19 13.59
N PHE A 102 -6.46 -1.67 12.75
CA PHE A 102 -5.03 -1.44 12.94
C PHE A 102 -4.68 0.05 12.93
N HIS A 103 -5.25 0.81 11.98
CA HIS A 103 -5.09 2.26 11.96
C HIS A 103 -5.63 2.92 13.23
N HIS A 104 -6.87 2.57 13.64
CA HIS A 104 -7.50 3.13 14.85
C HIS A 104 -6.69 2.87 16.13
N ARG A 105 -6.01 1.74 16.21
CA ARG A 105 -5.13 1.38 17.33
C ARG A 105 -3.75 2.02 17.25
N GLY A 106 -3.42 2.72 16.17
CA GLY A 106 -2.08 3.28 15.95
C GLY A 106 -1.01 2.24 15.60
N GLU A 107 -1.39 0.99 15.34
CA GLU A 107 -0.44 -0.11 15.08
C GLU A 107 0.36 0.12 13.78
N LEU A 108 -0.21 0.87 12.81
CA LEU A 108 0.50 1.22 11.57
C LEU A 108 1.65 2.20 11.82
N LEU A 109 1.50 3.11 12.78
CA LEU A 109 2.54 4.07 13.16
C LEU A 109 3.74 3.41 13.85
N SER A 110 3.48 2.36 14.64
CA SER A 110 4.52 1.64 15.41
C SER A 110 5.19 0.49 14.64
N ARG A 111 4.84 0.30 13.37
CA ARG A 111 5.27 -0.84 12.56
C ARG A 111 6.77 -0.82 12.29
N LEU A 112 7.55 -1.39 13.22
CA LEU A 112 8.99 -1.58 13.11
C LEU A 112 9.36 -3.02 13.48
N ASN A 113 9.79 -3.78 12.49
CA ASN A 113 10.29 -5.14 12.66
C ASN A 113 11.31 -5.47 11.55
N ASN A 114 12.00 -6.60 11.68
CA ASN A 114 13.06 -7.00 10.76
C ASN A 114 12.57 -7.78 9.52
N ILE A 115 11.26 -7.89 9.30
CA ILE A 115 10.68 -8.65 8.19
C ILE A 115 9.90 -7.74 7.25
N ASP A 116 8.99 -6.93 7.81
CA ASP A 116 8.01 -6.16 7.07
C ASP A 116 7.71 -4.84 7.79
N SER A 117 8.45 -3.81 7.43
CA SER A 117 8.27 -2.43 7.87
C SER A 117 8.67 -1.48 6.72
N PRO A 118 8.41 -0.17 6.82
CA PRO A 118 8.79 0.79 5.79
C PRO A 118 10.22 0.67 5.27
N VAL A 119 11.19 0.29 6.09
CA VAL A 119 12.58 0.09 5.66
C VAL A 119 12.69 -1.02 4.63
N GLN A 120 12.03 -2.16 4.87
CA GLN A 120 12.03 -3.27 3.91
C GLN A 120 11.20 -2.93 2.68
N THR A 121 10.06 -2.25 2.83
CA THR A 121 9.24 -1.79 1.70
C THR A 121 10.06 -0.91 0.76
N ILE A 122 10.82 0.07 1.29
CA ILE A 122 11.71 0.92 0.50
C ILE A 122 12.74 0.06 -0.23
N ARG A 123 13.49 -0.78 0.48
CA ARG A 123 14.51 -1.65 -0.12
C ARG A 123 13.95 -2.52 -1.24
N ASP A 124 12.85 -3.22 -0.97
CA ASP A 124 12.32 -4.24 -1.87
C ASP A 124 11.67 -3.62 -3.12
N SER A 125 11.18 -2.37 -3.03
CA SER A 125 10.62 -1.66 -4.17
C SER A 125 11.62 -1.53 -5.34
N PHE A 126 12.91 -1.34 -5.06
CA PHE A 126 13.95 -1.24 -6.10
C PHE A 126 14.22 -2.56 -6.83
N SER A 127 13.95 -3.69 -6.18
CA SER A 127 14.12 -5.01 -6.79
C SER A 127 13.08 -5.29 -7.88
N LEU A 128 11.90 -4.67 -7.76
CA LEU A 128 10.76 -4.84 -8.66
C LEU A 128 10.77 -3.87 -9.84
N MET A 129 11.53 -2.78 -9.74
CA MET A 129 11.58 -1.77 -10.81
C MET A 129 12.24 -2.31 -12.08
N PRO A 130 11.78 -1.94 -13.28
CA PRO A 130 12.44 -2.26 -14.54
C PRO A 130 13.83 -1.60 -14.61
N LYS A 131 14.78 -2.22 -15.37
CA LYS A 131 16.20 -1.81 -15.49
C LYS A 131 16.72 -2.02 -16.89
N VAL A 132 15.98 -1.55 -17.90
CA VAL A 132 16.28 -1.81 -19.30
C VAL A 132 16.53 -0.52 -20.09
N THR A 133 15.77 0.52 -19.79
CA THR A 133 15.78 1.79 -20.53
C THR A 133 16.45 2.90 -19.70
N GLU A 134 16.82 4.01 -20.35
CA GLU A 134 17.29 5.23 -19.68
C GLU A 134 16.22 5.78 -18.72
N GLU A 135 14.95 5.74 -19.13
CA GLU A 135 13.81 6.15 -18.29
C GLU A 135 13.68 5.30 -17.02
N ASP A 136 13.95 3.99 -17.09
CA ASP A 136 13.93 3.12 -15.92
C ASP A 136 14.98 3.56 -14.89
N PHE A 137 16.19 3.90 -15.35
CA PHE A 137 17.25 4.39 -14.46
C PHE A 137 16.98 5.79 -13.92
N ASP A 138 16.34 6.67 -14.70
CA ASP A 138 15.87 7.98 -14.23
C ASP A 138 14.82 7.83 -13.12
N ASN A 139 13.89 6.88 -13.27
CA ASN A 139 12.90 6.55 -12.25
C ASN A 139 13.56 6.00 -10.98
N ILE A 140 14.54 5.10 -11.11
CA ILE A 140 15.31 4.60 -9.96
C ILE A 140 15.99 5.75 -9.23
N ALA A 141 16.69 6.63 -9.95
CA ALA A 141 17.38 7.79 -9.37
C ALA A 141 16.38 8.76 -8.70
N SER A 142 15.22 8.99 -9.33
CA SER A 142 14.14 9.81 -8.75
C SER A 142 13.64 9.22 -7.44
N ARG A 143 13.30 7.91 -7.41
CA ARG A 143 12.84 7.22 -6.20
C ARG A 143 13.91 7.24 -5.11
N MET A 144 15.19 7.01 -5.45
CA MET A 144 16.30 7.07 -4.49
C MET A 144 16.41 8.45 -3.84
N SER A 145 16.21 9.52 -4.60
CA SER A 145 16.28 10.89 -4.08
C SER A 145 15.22 11.20 -3.02
N ARG A 146 14.14 10.41 -2.97
CA ARG A 146 13.01 10.56 -2.03
C ARG A 146 13.19 9.75 -0.74
N ILE A 147 14.18 8.85 -0.67
CA ILE A 147 14.42 8.03 0.54
C ILE A 147 14.60 8.87 1.80
N PRO A 148 15.36 9.99 1.80
CA PRO A 148 15.51 10.80 3.02
C PRO A 148 14.17 11.33 3.55
N ASP A 149 13.27 11.79 2.68
CA ASP A 149 11.95 12.30 3.07
C ASP A 149 11.05 11.16 3.57
N ALA A 150 11.05 10.01 2.90
CA ALA A 150 10.32 8.82 3.33
C ALA A 150 10.76 8.34 4.73
N LEU A 151 12.07 8.33 5.00
CA LEU A 151 12.60 7.98 6.32
C LEU A 151 12.33 9.06 7.38
N ALA A 152 12.24 10.34 6.98
CA ALA A 152 11.86 11.42 7.88
C ALA A 152 10.39 11.26 8.33
N GLY A 153 9.46 11.05 7.40
CA GLY A 153 8.05 10.79 7.71
C GLY A 153 7.86 9.50 8.54
N TYR A 154 8.57 8.42 8.18
CA TYR A 154 8.53 7.21 8.98
C TYR A 154 9.00 7.43 10.43
N ARG A 155 10.04 8.26 10.63
CA ARG A 155 10.49 8.63 11.97
C ARG A 155 9.43 9.43 12.73
N GLU A 156 8.64 10.27 12.05
CA GLU A 156 7.50 10.99 12.66
C GLU A 156 6.45 9.99 13.15
N SER A 157 6.06 9.01 12.33
CA SER A 157 5.15 7.93 12.72
C SER A 157 5.62 7.17 13.95
N LEU A 158 6.88 6.74 13.98
CA LEU A 158 7.47 6.04 15.13
C LEU A 158 7.53 6.94 16.38
N SER A 159 7.74 8.25 16.21
CA SER A 159 7.79 9.20 17.33
C SER A 159 6.41 9.42 17.94
N GLU A 160 5.38 9.48 17.11
CA GLU A 160 3.98 9.59 17.55
C GLU A 160 3.54 8.33 18.28
N ALA A 161 3.81 7.15 17.72
CA ALA A 161 3.56 5.87 18.37
C ALA A 161 4.27 5.77 19.74
N ALA A 162 5.54 6.17 19.82
CA ALA A 162 6.30 6.18 21.05
C ALA A 162 5.72 7.14 22.10
N ALA A 163 5.19 8.29 21.70
CA ALA A 163 4.52 9.23 22.60
C ALA A 163 3.23 8.62 23.22
N SER A 164 2.59 7.70 22.49
CA SER A 164 1.43 6.93 22.96
C SER A 164 1.80 5.66 23.76
N GLY A 165 3.09 5.34 23.85
CA GLY A 165 3.61 4.16 24.56
C GLY A 165 3.79 2.92 23.70
N ASP A 166 3.50 3.00 22.39
CA ASP A 166 3.66 1.93 21.43
C ASP A 166 5.07 1.96 20.83
N VAL A 167 5.91 1.04 21.27
CA VAL A 167 7.32 0.94 20.84
C VAL A 167 7.67 -0.49 20.46
N ALA A 168 8.46 -0.65 19.41
CA ALA A 168 9.02 -1.93 19.04
C ALA A 168 9.97 -2.46 20.14
N SER A 169 10.14 -3.78 20.22
CA SER A 169 11.10 -4.38 21.15
C SER A 169 12.55 -4.03 20.78
N HIS A 170 13.44 -3.94 21.77
CA HIS A 170 14.88 -3.68 21.56
C HIS A 170 15.48 -4.60 20.49
N ARG A 171 15.11 -5.87 20.49
CA ARG A 171 15.61 -6.84 19.51
C ARG A 171 15.21 -6.47 18.08
N GLN A 172 14.02 -5.96 17.87
CA GLN A 172 13.56 -5.53 16.53
C GLN A 172 14.26 -4.24 16.11
N ILE A 173 14.42 -3.30 17.03
CA ILE A 173 15.15 -2.05 16.78
C ILE A 173 16.59 -2.37 16.37
N ASP A 174 17.32 -3.17 17.15
CA ASP A 174 18.70 -3.56 16.86
C ASP A 174 18.82 -4.27 15.50
N ALA A 175 17.84 -5.15 15.18
CA ALA A 175 17.83 -5.86 13.90
C ALA A 175 17.63 -4.91 12.72
N VAL A 176 16.75 -3.91 12.83
CA VAL A 176 16.52 -2.92 11.77
C VAL A 176 17.72 -1.97 11.64
N ILE A 177 18.34 -1.55 12.75
CA ILE A 177 19.58 -0.75 12.71
C ILE A 177 20.65 -1.50 11.91
N ASN A 178 20.92 -2.77 12.23
CA ASN A 178 21.87 -3.57 11.50
C ASN A 178 21.54 -3.69 10.00
N GLN A 179 20.25 -3.79 9.64
CA GLN A 179 19.86 -3.81 8.23
C GLN A 179 20.13 -2.46 7.55
N CYS A 180 19.85 -1.34 8.22
CA CYS A 180 20.14 -0.01 7.67
C CYS A 180 21.65 0.21 7.50
N GLU A 181 22.49 -0.25 8.44
CA GLU A 181 23.95 -0.18 8.33
C GLU A 181 24.47 -0.97 7.13
N LEU A 182 23.94 -2.19 6.92
CA LEU A 182 24.30 -3.02 5.76
C LEU A 182 23.85 -2.41 4.42
N LEU A 183 22.69 -1.74 4.40
CA LEU A 183 22.20 -1.05 3.19
C LEU A 183 22.98 0.23 2.89
N GLY A 184 23.52 0.88 3.92
CA GLY A 184 24.34 2.09 3.80
C GLY A 184 25.82 1.81 3.50
N ASP A 185 26.27 0.56 3.47
CA ASP A 185 27.65 0.20 3.16
C ASP A 185 27.86 0.19 1.64
N THR A 186 29.11 0.46 1.21
CA THR A 186 29.54 0.50 -0.21
C THR A 186 29.39 -0.84 -0.94
N GLU A 187 29.28 -1.95 -0.22
CA GLU A 187 28.99 -3.28 -0.76
C GLU A 187 27.49 -3.64 -0.64
N SER A 188 26.61 -2.65 -0.46
CA SER A 188 25.18 -2.88 -0.27
C SER A 188 24.50 -3.48 -1.51
N GLN A 189 23.30 -4.03 -1.30
CA GLN A 189 22.50 -4.53 -2.42
C GLN A 189 22.17 -3.44 -3.46
N LEU A 190 22.20 -2.15 -3.09
CA LEU A 190 22.00 -1.03 -4.00
C LEU A 190 23.14 -0.90 -5.00
N ASP A 191 24.41 -1.16 -4.58
CA ASP A 191 25.56 -1.21 -5.48
C ASP A 191 25.44 -2.35 -6.51
N HIS A 192 24.78 -3.46 -6.16
CA HIS A 192 24.52 -4.56 -7.08
C HIS A 192 23.40 -4.25 -8.10
N LEU A 193 22.67 -3.15 -7.93
CA LEU A 193 21.73 -2.66 -8.93
C LEU A 193 22.42 -2.02 -10.14
N GLY A 194 23.73 -1.85 -10.09
CA GLY A 194 24.54 -1.28 -11.17
C GLY A 194 24.37 0.23 -11.31
N LEU A 195 24.10 0.92 -10.21
CA LEU A 195 23.96 2.37 -10.12
C LEU A 195 25.25 3.03 -9.69
#